data_66e9f92b44617dcfea4736d74d219c7e
#
_entry.id   66e9f92b44617dcfea4736d74d219c7e
#
_cell.length_a   1.000
_cell.length_b   1.000
_cell.length_c   1.000
_cell.angle_alpha   90.00
_cell.angle_beta   90.00
_cell.angle_gamma   90.00
#
_symmetry.space_group_name_H-M   'P 1'
#
loop_
_entity.id
_entity.type
_entity.pdbx_description
1 polymer ?
#
loop_
_entity_poly.entity_id
_entity_poly.type
_entity_poly.pdbx_seq_one_letter_code
_entity_poly.pdbx_strand_id
1 'polypeptide(L)'
;MSDRAQQGDRVSREGMPPVVILCGGRGTRLREHTQAIPKPLVEIGGMPIVWHVIQLYAVQGFERFLLATGYKGESIVRFAAETPWPENVDVRCVDTGLDTPTGGRIKLLGPRLAGEPFCATYADGVASIDLSKLLAFHTGHSRLATMTVVRPELQFGVTELDPADGRVLGFREKPRSEHWINGGFFCFEPGVLDYLEHDSVLERDPLERLARGGELRAHRHEDFWECMDTYKDAVALNDLWESGEAPWRLW
;
A
#
# COMPACT_ATOMS: atom_id res chain seq x y z
N MET A 1 34.94 28.76 -22.07
CA MET A 1 35.32 27.34 -21.81
C MET A 1 35.12 27.06 -20.35
N SER A 2 34.43 26.02 -20.06
CA SER A 2 34.26 25.39 -18.72
C SER A 2 33.23 26.03 -17.80
N ASP A 3 31.98 25.66 -18.06
CA ASP A 3 30.91 25.67 -17.03
C ASP A 3 29.90 24.53 -17.33
N ARG A 4 30.40 23.30 -17.24
CA ARG A 4 29.62 22.06 -17.36
C ARG A 4 30.25 20.99 -16.48
N ALA A 5 30.20 21.20 -15.17
CA ALA A 5 30.52 20.13 -14.22
C ALA A 5 30.03 20.50 -12.81
N GLN A 6 28.73 20.57 -12.58
CA GLN A 6 28.14 20.56 -11.21
C GLN A 6 26.63 20.24 -11.26
N GLN A 7 26.28 19.16 -11.93
CA GLN A 7 24.91 18.68 -11.93
C GLN A 7 24.87 17.13 -11.77
N GLY A 8 25.66 16.66 -10.84
CA GLY A 8 25.71 15.22 -10.53
C GLY A 8 26.26 15.04 -9.14
N ASP A 9 25.45 15.29 -8.11
CA ASP A 9 25.63 14.76 -6.75
C ASP A 9 24.60 15.39 -5.77
N ARG A 10 23.32 15.16 -6.03
CA ARG A 10 22.26 15.44 -5.04
C ARG A 10 21.57 14.17 -4.52
N VAL A 11 22.26 13.06 -4.54
CA VAL A 11 21.80 11.80 -3.94
C VAL A 11 22.78 11.42 -2.83
N SER A 12 22.88 12.24 -1.80
CA SER A 12 23.60 11.82 -0.59
C SER A 12 23.28 12.76 0.57
N ARG A 13 22.26 12.41 1.34
CA ARG A 13 22.09 12.63 2.80
C ARG A 13 20.62 12.60 3.27
N GLU A 14 19.67 12.08 2.51
CA GLU A 14 18.32 11.92 3.01
C GLU A 14 18.02 10.43 3.06
N GLY A 15 17.68 9.91 4.26
CA GLY A 15 17.23 8.54 4.43
C GLY A 15 16.00 8.24 3.57
N MET A 16 15.56 6.98 3.54
CA MET A 16 14.36 6.58 2.81
C MET A 16 13.16 7.52 3.11
N PRO A 17 12.29 7.80 2.14
CA PRO A 17 11.14 8.68 2.33
C PRO A 17 10.21 8.15 3.43
N PRO A 18 9.40 9.02 4.09
CA PRO A 18 8.41 8.57 5.06
C PRO A 18 7.33 7.72 4.38
N VAL A 19 6.78 6.79 5.13
CA VAL A 19 5.72 5.88 4.69
C VAL A 19 4.41 6.23 5.39
N VAL A 20 3.40 6.60 4.62
CA VAL A 20 2.02 6.76 5.09
C VAL A 20 1.29 5.43 4.98
N ILE A 21 0.75 4.94 6.10
CA ILE A 21 -0.06 3.72 6.12
C ILE A 21 -1.51 4.09 6.44
N LEU A 22 -2.43 3.73 5.54
CA LEU A 22 -3.85 4.06 5.65
C LEU A 22 -4.57 3.07 6.57
N CYS A 23 -4.70 3.42 7.85
CA CYS A 23 -5.23 2.56 8.91
C CYS A 23 -6.66 2.95 9.37
N GLY A 24 -7.30 3.96 8.79
CA GLY A 24 -8.51 4.55 9.35
C GLY A 24 -9.84 3.96 8.88
N GLY A 25 -9.82 2.97 7.99
CA GLY A 25 -11.03 2.37 7.40
C GLY A 25 -11.83 1.48 8.37
N ARG A 26 -13.15 1.35 8.12
CA ARG A 26 -14.05 0.52 8.95
C ARG A 26 -13.91 -0.99 8.72
N GLY A 27 -13.25 -1.44 7.67
CA GLY A 27 -13.02 -2.86 7.37
C GLY A 27 -14.31 -3.69 7.21
N THR A 28 -15.34 -3.14 6.57
CA THR A 28 -16.70 -3.68 6.54
C THR A 28 -16.86 -5.06 5.90
N ARG A 29 -15.88 -5.52 5.12
CA ARG A 29 -15.88 -6.85 4.48
C ARG A 29 -15.47 -7.98 5.42
N LEU A 30 -14.79 -7.66 6.53
CA LEU A 30 -14.38 -8.58 7.60
C LEU A 30 -15.30 -8.48 8.84
N ARG A 31 -16.59 -8.16 8.67
CA ARG A 31 -17.52 -7.74 9.74
C ARG A 31 -17.52 -8.62 11.00
N GLU A 32 -17.42 -9.93 10.87
CA GLU A 32 -17.49 -10.83 12.02
C GLU A 32 -16.28 -10.69 12.97
N HIS A 33 -15.11 -10.32 12.46
CA HIS A 33 -13.89 -10.12 13.25
C HIS A 33 -13.59 -8.64 13.54
N THR A 34 -13.97 -7.72 12.65
CA THR A 34 -13.69 -6.28 12.83
C THR A 34 -14.69 -5.56 13.74
N GLN A 35 -15.76 -6.24 14.22
CA GLN A 35 -16.60 -5.67 15.28
C GLN A 35 -15.82 -5.49 16.59
N ALA A 36 -14.87 -6.36 16.90
CA ALA A 36 -14.04 -6.27 18.09
C ALA A 36 -12.75 -5.45 17.88
N ILE A 37 -12.01 -5.69 16.79
CA ILE A 37 -10.74 -5.07 16.47
C ILE A 37 -10.75 -4.40 15.09
N PRO A 38 -9.99 -3.30 14.85
CA PRO A 38 -9.88 -2.70 13.53
C PRO A 38 -9.09 -3.63 12.58
N LYS A 39 -9.42 -3.61 11.29
CA LYS A 39 -8.79 -4.47 10.26
C LYS A 39 -7.25 -4.50 10.31
N PRO A 40 -6.54 -3.37 10.49
CA PRO A 40 -5.08 -3.37 10.61
C PRO A 40 -4.52 -4.19 11.77
N LEU A 41 -5.33 -4.50 12.78
CA LEU A 41 -4.94 -5.30 13.95
C LEU A 41 -5.37 -6.76 13.87
N VAL A 42 -5.94 -7.24 12.77
CA VAL A 42 -6.17 -8.68 12.56
C VAL A 42 -4.82 -9.37 12.42
N GLU A 43 -4.64 -10.46 13.17
CA GLU A 43 -3.37 -11.13 13.31
C GLU A 43 -3.10 -12.14 12.19
N ILE A 44 -1.86 -12.13 11.72
CA ILE A 44 -1.25 -13.13 10.86
C ILE A 44 0.00 -13.64 11.58
N GLY A 45 0.03 -14.94 11.88
CA GLY A 45 1.15 -15.53 12.64
C GLY A 45 1.37 -14.91 14.02
N GLY A 46 0.28 -14.49 14.70
CA GLY A 46 0.33 -13.87 16.02
C GLY A 46 0.76 -12.40 16.05
N MET A 47 0.93 -11.75 14.88
CA MET A 47 1.23 -10.32 14.77
C MET A 47 0.19 -9.62 13.86
N PRO A 48 -0.25 -8.39 14.21
CA PRO A 48 -1.17 -7.63 13.37
C PRO A 48 -0.69 -7.45 11.93
N ILE A 49 -1.60 -7.49 10.95
CA ILE A 49 -1.24 -7.32 9.53
C ILE A 49 -0.48 -6.01 9.27
N VAL A 50 -0.82 -4.93 9.98
CA VAL A 50 -0.10 -3.66 9.86
C VAL A 50 1.36 -3.77 10.32
N TRP A 51 1.68 -4.65 11.28
CA TRP A 51 3.05 -4.93 11.68
C TRP A 51 3.84 -5.55 10.53
N HIS A 52 3.26 -6.51 9.80
CA HIS A 52 3.88 -7.10 8.62
C HIS A 52 4.15 -6.06 7.53
N VAL A 53 3.20 -5.14 7.32
CA VAL A 53 3.38 -4.02 6.37
C VAL A 53 4.55 -3.13 6.80
N ILE A 54 4.64 -2.76 8.09
CA ILE A 54 5.75 -1.95 8.60
C ILE A 54 7.08 -2.70 8.45
N GLN A 55 7.14 -3.98 8.83
CA GLN A 55 8.35 -4.80 8.72
C GLN A 55 8.84 -4.93 7.28
N LEU A 56 7.92 -5.11 6.32
CA LEU A 56 8.26 -5.18 4.90
C LEU A 56 9.00 -3.94 4.41
N TYR A 57 8.62 -2.76 4.90
CA TYR A 57 9.33 -1.51 4.62
C TYR A 57 10.61 -1.36 5.46
N ALA A 58 10.53 -1.66 6.76
CA ALA A 58 11.63 -1.43 7.70
C ALA A 58 12.89 -2.26 7.35
N VAL A 59 12.73 -3.53 6.96
CA VAL A 59 13.87 -4.37 6.53
C VAL A 59 14.53 -3.91 5.23
N GLN A 60 13.85 -3.05 4.48
CA GLN A 60 14.35 -2.42 3.26
C GLN A 60 14.86 -0.98 3.51
N GLY A 61 15.05 -0.60 4.79
CA GLY A 61 15.71 0.64 5.20
C GLY A 61 14.79 1.83 5.42
N PHE A 62 13.46 1.65 5.40
CA PHE A 62 12.52 2.72 5.76
C PHE A 62 12.40 2.83 7.28
N GLU A 63 12.50 4.04 7.81
CA GLU A 63 12.58 4.30 9.24
C GLU A 63 11.40 5.11 9.79
N ARG A 64 10.68 5.87 8.93
CA ARG A 64 9.65 6.82 9.34
C ARG A 64 8.28 6.39 8.87
N PHE A 65 7.36 6.10 9.79
CA PHE A 65 6.01 5.62 9.52
C PHE A 65 4.95 6.53 10.12
N LEU A 66 3.99 6.95 9.29
CA LEU A 66 2.83 7.73 9.70
C LEU A 66 1.57 6.89 9.49
N LEU A 67 0.99 6.40 10.57
CA LEU A 67 -0.26 5.63 10.55
C LEU A 67 -1.44 6.61 10.58
N ALA A 68 -2.14 6.74 9.45
CA ALA A 68 -3.34 7.56 9.34
C ALA A 68 -4.52 6.82 9.99
N THR A 69 -4.80 7.09 11.25
CA THR A 69 -5.83 6.40 12.03
C THR A 69 -7.21 7.06 11.90
N GLY A 70 -8.24 6.37 12.35
CA GLY A 70 -9.64 6.81 12.33
C GLY A 70 -10.50 5.84 13.11
N TYR A 71 -11.23 4.95 12.43
CA TYR A 71 -12.06 3.95 13.11
C TYR A 71 -11.24 3.09 14.07
N LYS A 72 -11.64 3.07 15.36
CA LYS A 72 -10.91 2.40 16.46
C LYS A 72 -9.41 2.76 16.53
N GLY A 73 -9.08 4.00 16.19
CA GLY A 73 -7.71 4.49 16.17
C GLY A 73 -6.96 4.32 17.48
N GLU A 74 -7.65 4.41 18.63
CA GLU A 74 -7.05 4.21 19.96
C GLU A 74 -6.37 2.83 20.11
N SER A 75 -6.97 1.78 19.52
CA SER A 75 -6.38 0.43 19.55
C SER A 75 -5.09 0.38 18.73
N ILE A 76 -5.05 1.08 17.58
CA ILE A 76 -3.86 1.16 16.73
C ILE A 76 -2.76 1.98 17.42
N VAL A 77 -3.13 3.09 18.08
CA VAL A 77 -2.19 3.91 18.88
C VAL A 77 -1.56 3.08 19.99
N ARG A 78 -2.39 2.31 20.73
CA ARG A 78 -1.87 1.42 21.79
C ARG A 78 -0.93 0.38 21.23
N PHE A 79 -1.31 -0.31 20.17
CA PHE A 79 -0.46 -1.29 19.51
C PHE A 79 0.89 -0.68 19.09
N ALA A 80 0.87 0.49 18.44
CA ALA A 80 2.08 1.16 18.00
C ALA A 80 3.01 1.56 19.16
N ALA A 81 2.43 1.97 20.30
CA ALA A 81 3.18 2.35 21.51
C ALA A 81 3.74 1.14 22.30
N GLU A 82 3.06 0.00 22.28
CA GLU A 82 3.44 -1.20 23.02
C GLU A 82 4.35 -2.13 22.22
N THR A 83 4.43 -1.96 20.89
CA THR A 83 5.29 -2.80 20.05
C THR A 83 6.75 -2.40 20.18
N PRO A 84 7.67 -3.35 20.46
CA PRO A 84 9.11 -3.06 20.51
C PRO A 84 9.66 -2.92 19.07
N TRP A 85 9.61 -1.70 18.54
CA TRP A 85 10.20 -1.39 17.24
C TRP A 85 11.73 -1.36 17.30
N PRO A 86 12.45 -1.66 16.21
CA PRO A 86 13.88 -1.41 16.11
C PRO A 86 14.21 0.06 16.43
N GLU A 87 15.39 0.32 17.01
CA GLU A 87 15.80 1.67 17.47
C GLU A 87 15.73 2.75 16.38
N ASN A 88 15.94 2.37 15.13
CA ASN A 88 15.88 3.28 13.98
C ASN A 88 14.47 3.43 13.39
N VAL A 89 13.45 2.72 13.88
CA VAL A 89 12.08 2.74 13.36
C VAL A 89 11.20 3.63 14.22
N ASP A 90 10.71 4.72 13.64
CA ASP A 90 9.79 5.68 14.25
C ASP A 90 8.37 5.49 13.69
N VAL A 91 7.45 5.01 14.52
CA VAL A 91 6.04 4.77 14.15
C VAL A 91 5.15 5.76 14.88
N ARG A 92 4.54 6.68 14.12
CA ARG A 92 3.65 7.71 14.66
C ARG A 92 2.23 7.53 14.16
N CYS A 93 1.27 7.51 15.07
CA CYS A 93 -0.14 7.53 14.74
C CYS A 93 -0.64 8.98 14.65
N VAL A 94 -1.45 9.25 13.63
CA VAL A 94 -2.11 10.53 13.43
C VAL A 94 -3.60 10.27 13.25
N ASP A 95 -4.41 10.82 14.17
CA ASP A 95 -5.86 10.80 13.98
C ASP A 95 -6.23 11.69 12.78
N THR A 96 -6.81 11.09 11.78
CA THR A 96 -7.27 11.76 10.56
C THR A 96 -8.79 11.81 10.46
N GLY A 97 -9.49 11.43 11.53
CA GLY A 97 -10.95 11.43 11.61
C GLY A 97 -11.60 10.11 11.21
N LEU A 98 -12.80 9.87 11.75
CA LEU A 98 -13.52 8.60 11.64
C LEU A 98 -13.92 8.28 10.20
N ASP A 99 -14.50 9.25 9.50
CA ASP A 99 -15.12 9.07 8.18
C ASP A 99 -14.30 9.69 7.03
N THR A 100 -13.09 10.13 7.32
CA THR A 100 -12.19 10.70 6.31
C THR A 100 -11.79 9.62 5.29
N PRO A 101 -11.98 9.85 3.99
CA PRO A 101 -11.58 8.90 2.95
C PRO A 101 -10.07 8.88 2.71
N THR A 102 -9.61 7.95 1.91
CA THR A 102 -8.18 7.63 1.70
C THR A 102 -7.33 8.83 1.27
N GLY A 103 -7.75 9.58 0.28
CA GLY A 103 -7.07 10.80 -0.18
C GLY A 103 -7.09 11.92 0.86
N GLY A 104 -8.23 12.11 1.54
CA GLY A 104 -8.36 13.08 2.62
C GLY A 104 -7.39 12.83 3.78
N ARG A 105 -7.13 11.54 4.13
CA ARG A 105 -6.13 11.20 5.15
C ARG A 105 -4.72 11.61 4.73
N ILE A 106 -4.34 11.36 3.49
CA ILE A 106 -3.02 11.79 2.96
C ILE A 106 -2.93 13.33 2.97
N LYS A 107 -4.00 14.03 2.55
CA LYS A 107 -4.06 15.50 2.57
C LYS A 107 -3.80 16.05 3.96
N LEU A 108 -4.43 15.48 4.99
CA LEU A 108 -4.26 15.88 6.40
C LEU A 108 -2.84 15.65 6.93
N LEU A 109 -2.11 14.69 6.37
CA LEU A 109 -0.72 14.42 6.71
C LEU A 109 0.27 15.35 6.01
N GLY A 110 -0.15 16.11 4.99
CA GLY A 110 0.71 17.01 4.22
C GLY A 110 1.68 17.86 5.06
N PRO A 111 1.25 18.55 6.14
CA PRO A 111 2.14 19.32 7.01
C PRO A 111 3.24 18.49 7.70
N ARG A 112 3.05 17.19 7.89
CA ARG A 112 4.01 16.27 8.51
C ARG A 112 4.98 15.65 7.52
N LEU A 113 4.65 15.72 6.23
CA LEU A 113 5.50 15.25 5.14
C LEU A 113 6.53 16.31 4.72
N ALA A 114 6.47 17.51 5.30
CA ALA A 114 7.46 18.59 5.16
C ALA A 114 7.85 18.95 3.71
N GLY A 115 7.00 18.63 2.72
CA GLY A 115 7.27 18.90 1.31
C GLY A 115 8.31 17.95 0.69
N GLU A 116 8.62 16.82 1.33
CA GLU A 116 9.47 15.76 0.80
C GLU A 116 8.67 14.69 0.05
N PRO A 117 9.27 13.94 -0.90
CA PRO A 117 8.65 12.74 -1.48
C PRO A 117 8.29 11.74 -0.38
N PHE A 118 7.24 10.97 -0.58
CA PHE A 118 6.77 10.00 0.40
C PHE A 118 6.18 8.74 -0.25
N CYS A 119 6.22 7.63 0.49
CA CYS A 119 5.50 6.43 0.13
C CYS A 119 4.12 6.40 0.81
N ALA A 120 3.17 5.73 0.19
CA ALA A 120 1.88 5.43 0.83
C ALA A 120 1.46 3.99 0.53
N THR A 121 0.77 3.36 1.48
CA THR A 121 0.21 2.02 1.28
C THR A 121 -1.02 1.79 2.14
N TYR A 122 -1.74 0.72 1.84
CA TYR A 122 -2.84 0.22 2.67
C TYR A 122 -2.27 -0.61 3.83
N ALA A 123 -3.06 -0.71 4.91
CA ALA A 123 -2.64 -1.42 6.12
C ALA A 123 -2.90 -2.93 6.08
N ASP A 124 -3.33 -3.47 4.96
CA ASP A 124 -3.89 -4.81 4.81
C ASP A 124 -3.34 -5.61 3.62
N GLY A 125 -2.40 -5.03 2.88
CA GLY A 125 -1.74 -5.66 1.73
C GLY A 125 -0.28 -6.01 2.01
N VAL A 126 0.11 -7.24 1.68
CA VAL A 126 1.48 -7.74 1.76
C VAL A 126 1.98 -8.22 0.40
N ALA A 127 3.28 -8.06 0.14
CA ALA A 127 3.88 -8.43 -1.15
C ALA A 127 5.36 -8.77 -1.00
N SER A 128 5.89 -9.57 -1.91
CA SER A 128 7.34 -9.79 -2.05
C SER A 128 8.02 -8.69 -2.87
N ILE A 129 7.64 -7.44 -2.64
CA ILE A 129 8.06 -6.29 -3.45
C ILE A 129 9.44 -5.76 -3.06
N ASP A 130 10.24 -5.44 -4.07
CA ASP A 130 11.50 -4.71 -3.93
C ASP A 130 11.22 -3.18 -3.97
N LEU A 131 11.19 -2.57 -2.79
CA LEU A 131 10.88 -1.15 -2.65
C LEU A 131 12.01 -0.25 -3.16
N SER A 132 13.23 -0.72 -3.21
CA SER A 132 14.34 0.03 -3.81
C SER A 132 14.16 0.16 -5.31
N LYS A 133 13.69 -0.90 -5.99
CA LYS A 133 13.33 -0.84 -7.41
C LYS A 133 12.13 0.06 -7.67
N LEU A 134 11.12 0.01 -6.79
CA LEU A 134 9.97 0.91 -6.88
C LEU A 134 10.38 2.38 -6.77
N LEU A 135 11.23 2.74 -5.80
CA LEU A 135 11.76 4.09 -5.65
C LEU A 135 12.63 4.51 -6.85
N ALA A 136 13.53 3.64 -7.32
CA ALA A 136 14.35 3.92 -8.50
C ALA A 136 13.49 4.15 -9.75
N PHE A 137 12.40 3.38 -9.93
CA PHE A 137 11.44 3.59 -11.00
C PHE A 137 10.73 4.95 -10.85
N HIS A 138 10.30 5.30 -9.63
CA HIS A 138 9.63 6.58 -9.35
C HIS A 138 10.53 7.77 -9.65
N THR A 139 11.74 7.80 -9.12
CA THR A 139 12.69 8.89 -9.37
C THR A 139 13.09 8.98 -10.83
N GLY A 140 13.16 7.87 -11.55
CA GLY A 140 13.59 7.81 -12.94
C GLY A 140 12.63 8.46 -13.95
N HIS A 141 11.33 8.58 -13.63
CA HIS A 141 10.34 9.14 -14.58
C HIS A 141 9.91 10.58 -14.28
N SER A 142 10.30 11.15 -13.13
CA SER A 142 10.04 12.56 -12.75
C SER A 142 8.57 12.96 -12.86
N ARG A 143 7.63 12.07 -12.52
CA ARG A 143 6.19 12.33 -12.45
C ARG A 143 5.73 12.34 -11.01
N LEU A 144 4.54 12.90 -10.75
CA LEU A 144 4.03 13.10 -9.38
C LEU A 144 3.70 11.81 -8.65
N ALA A 145 3.36 10.74 -9.35
CA ALA A 145 2.89 9.52 -8.71
C ALA A 145 3.37 8.25 -9.41
N THR A 146 3.73 7.27 -8.61
CA THR A 146 3.87 5.86 -9.01
C THR A 146 2.90 5.02 -8.21
N MET A 147 2.20 4.13 -8.87
CA MET A 147 1.33 3.11 -8.27
C MET A 147 1.86 1.73 -8.63
N THR A 148 2.03 0.85 -7.65
CA THR A 148 2.29 -0.55 -7.96
C THR A 148 1.01 -1.20 -8.48
N VAL A 149 1.14 -1.91 -9.58
CA VAL A 149 0.04 -2.66 -10.20
C VAL A 149 0.35 -4.15 -10.22
N VAL A 150 -0.67 -4.95 -9.96
CA VAL A 150 -0.59 -6.40 -9.82
C VAL A 150 -1.66 -7.11 -10.64
N ARG A 151 -1.47 -8.40 -10.90
CA ARG A 151 -2.48 -9.26 -11.50
C ARG A 151 -2.80 -10.40 -10.54
N PRO A 152 -3.79 -10.24 -9.65
CA PRO A 152 -4.14 -11.27 -8.68
C PRO A 152 -4.79 -12.49 -9.33
N GLU A 153 -4.79 -13.62 -8.63
CA GLU A 153 -5.66 -14.73 -8.96
C GLU A 153 -7.14 -14.34 -8.80
N LEU A 154 -7.96 -14.72 -9.75
CA LEU A 154 -9.40 -14.53 -9.66
C LEU A 154 -9.99 -15.51 -8.65
N GLN A 155 -11.02 -15.08 -7.92
CA GLN A 155 -11.65 -15.92 -6.92
C GLN A 155 -12.55 -17.02 -7.51
N PHE A 156 -12.88 -16.91 -8.81
CA PHE A 156 -13.82 -17.78 -9.51
C PHE A 156 -13.21 -18.28 -10.82
N GLY A 157 -13.76 -19.40 -11.32
CA GLY A 157 -13.46 -19.88 -12.65
C GLY A 157 -13.93 -18.90 -13.74
N VAL A 158 -13.16 -18.77 -14.80
CA VAL A 158 -13.47 -17.95 -15.97
C VAL A 158 -13.89 -18.86 -17.11
N THR A 159 -14.99 -18.49 -17.75
CA THR A 159 -15.60 -19.23 -18.84
C THR A 159 -15.48 -18.42 -20.15
N GLU A 160 -14.99 -19.04 -21.20
CA GLU A 160 -15.06 -18.50 -22.54
C GLU A 160 -16.32 -19.04 -23.24
N LEU A 161 -17.15 -18.14 -23.74
CA LEU A 161 -18.44 -18.48 -24.35
C LEU A 161 -18.45 -18.18 -25.85
N ASP A 162 -19.08 -19.06 -26.63
CA ASP A 162 -19.51 -18.73 -27.98
C ASP A 162 -20.67 -17.72 -27.89
N PRO A 163 -20.53 -16.51 -28.46
CA PRO A 163 -21.54 -15.49 -28.37
C PRO A 163 -22.82 -15.80 -29.16
N ALA A 164 -22.79 -16.78 -30.08
CA ALA A 164 -23.91 -17.13 -30.94
C ALA A 164 -24.90 -18.09 -30.28
N ASP A 165 -24.42 -19.04 -29.50
CA ASP A 165 -25.26 -20.11 -28.95
C ASP A 165 -25.02 -20.36 -27.44
N GLY A 166 -24.06 -19.62 -26.81
CA GLY A 166 -23.74 -19.75 -25.40
C GLY A 166 -22.96 -21.00 -25.04
N ARG A 167 -22.43 -21.72 -26.04
CA ARG A 167 -21.60 -22.89 -25.80
C ARG A 167 -20.32 -22.51 -25.09
N VAL A 168 -19.92 -23.29 -24.09
CA VAL A 168 -18.66 -23.12 -23.35
C VAL A 168 -17.50 -23.59 -24.23
N LEU A 169 -16.63 -22.67 -24.64
CA LEU A 169 -15.43 -22.92 -25.44
C LEU A 169 -14.22 -23.24 -24.59
N GLY A 170 -14.16 -22.68 -23.37
CA GLY A 170 -13.08 -22.90 -22.43
C GLY A 170 -13.48 -22.62 -21.00
N PHE A 171 -12.78 -23.26 -20.04
CA PHE A 171 -12.93 -23.02 -18.62
C PHE A 171 -11.55 -23.03 -17.96
N ARG A 172 -11.29 -22.02 -17.12
CA ARG A 172 -10.06 -21.92 -16.31
C ARG A 172 -10.44 -21.64 -14.88
N GLU A 173 -10.11 -22.54 -13.95
CA GLU A 173 -10.33 -22.34 -12.51
C GLU A 173 -9.33 -21.32 -11.98
N LYS A 174 -9.83 -20.27 -11.36
CA LYS A 174 -9.05 -19.22 -10.68
C LYS A 174 -7.82 -18.75 -11.45
N PRO A 175 -7.96 -18.38 -12.72
CA PRO A 175 -6.79 -17.95 -13.49
C PRO A 175 -6.29 -16.59 -12.96
N ARG A 176 -5.03 -16.28 -13.22
CA ARG A 176 -4.49 -14.93 -12.98
C ARG A 176 -5.26 -13.92 -13.83
N SER A 177 -5.58 -12.77 -13.24
CA SER A 177 -6.27 -11.67 -13.93
C SER A 177 -5.51 -11.23 -15.18
N GLU A 178 -6.21 -10.98 -16.27
CA GLU A 178 -5.65 -10.36 -17.47
C GLU A 178 -5.48 -8.85 -17.30
N HIS A 179 -6.19 -8.26 -16.34
CA HIS A 179 -6.13 -6.83 -16.03
C HIS A 179 -5.18 -6.56 -14.87
N TRP A 180 -4.42 -5.47 -15.02
CA TRP A 180 -3.65 -4.91 -13.92
C TRP A 180 -4.58 -4.11 -13.00
N ILE A 181 -4.46 -4.35 -11.70
CA ILE A 181 -5.22 -3.61 -10.68
C ILE A 181 -4.27 -2.85 -9.75
N ASN A 182 -4.81 -1.89 -9.01
CA ASN A 182 -4.09 -1.18 -7.97
C ASN A 182 -3.68 -2.15 -6.85
N GLY A 183 -2.37 -2.30 -6.64
CA GLY A 183 -1.77 -3.15 -5.61
C GLY A 183 -1.32 -2.38 -4.36
N GLY A 184 -1.59 -1.09 -4.27
CA GLY A 184 -1.02 -0.24 -3.22
C GLY A 184 0.43 0.12 -3.51
N PHE A 185 1.26 0.27 -2.46
CA PHE A 185 2.70 0.60 -2.58
C PHE A 185 2.94 1.75 -3.55
N PHE A 186 2.48 2.94 -3.14
CA PHE A 186 2.62 4.17 -3.91
C PHE A 186 3.92 4.89 -3.56
N CYS A 187 4.47 5.61 -4.53
CA CYS A 187 5.43 6.69 -4.31
C CYS A 187 4.86 7.98 -4.86
N PHE A 188 4.99 9.05 -4.11
CA PHE A 188 4.43 10.36 -4.43
C PHE A 188 5.44 11.48 -4.25
N GLU A 189 5.47 12.38 -5.23
CA GLU A 189 6.07 13.70 -5.07
C GLU A 189 5.13 14.62 -4.27
N PRO A 190 5.66 15.64 -3.57
CA PRO A 190 4.84 16.57 -2.78
C PRO A 190 3.68 17.21 -3.55
N GLY A 191 3.85 17.46 -4.84
CA GLY A 191 2.82 18.03 -5.72
C GLY A 191 1.55 17.18 -5.85
N VAL A 192 1.57 15.91 -5.44
CA VAL A 192 0.35 15.09 -5.40
C VAL A 192 -0.70 15.67 -4.44
N LEU A 193 -0.27 16.38 -3.40
CA LEU A 193 -1.16 17.01 -2.42
C LEU A 193 -2.10 18.05 -3.04
N ASP A 194 -1.75 18.63 -4.19
CA ASP A 194 -2.60 19.59 -4.91
C ASP A 194 -3.77 18.90 -5.65
N TYR A 195 -3.72 17.58 -5.78
CA TYR A 195 -4.79 16.76 -6.33
C TYR A 195 -5.76 16.24 -5.27
N LEU A 196 -5.47 16.47 -3.99
CA LEU A 196 -6.24 15.94 -2.86
C LEU A 196 -7.01 17.04 -2.15
N GLU A 197 -8.25 16.74 -1.77
CA GLU A 197 -9.09 17.50 -0.87
C GLU A 197 -9.41 16.66 0.38
N HIS A 198 -10.04 17.26 1.39
CA HIS A 198 -10.37 16.57 2.65
C HIS A 198 -11.36 15.41 2.47
N ASP A 199 -12.20 15.45 1.46
CA ASP A 199 -13.20 14.43 1.12
C ASP A 199 -12.80 13.55 -0.06
N SER A 200 -11.56 13.64 -0.53
CA SER A 200 -11.07 12.84 -1.65
C SER A 200 -10.94 11.36 -1.30
N VAL A 201 -11.52 10.51 -2.13
CA VAL A 201 -11.19 9.09 -2.22
C VAL A 201 -10.04 8.96 -3.20
N LEU A 202 -8.85 8.56 -2.74
CA LEU A 202 -7.62 8.52 -3.54
C LEU A 202 -7.82 7.77 -4.88
N GLU A 203 -8.52 6.65 -4.82
CA GLU A 203 -8.72 5.69 -5.91
C GLU A 203 -9.73 6.15 -6.97
N ARG A 204 -10.33 7.33 -6.78
CA ARG A 204 -11.29 7.94 -7.69
C ARG A 204 -10.68 9.17 -8.37
N ASP A 205 -11.31 10.33 -8.21
CA ASP A 205 -10.92 11.57 -8.88
C ASP A 205 -9.40 11.89 -8.82
N PRO A 206 -8.70 11.79 -7.68
CA PRO A 206 -7.26 12.09 -7.64
C PRO A 206 -6.42 11.23 -8.57
N LEU A 207 -6.52 9.88 -8.48
CA LEU A 207 -5.76 9.00 -9.37
C LEU A 207 -6.19 9.12 -10.83
N GLU A 208 -7.49 9.36 -11.11
CA GLU A 208 -7.98 9.59 -12.47
C GLU A 208 -7.45 10.91 -13.05
N ARG A 209 -7.38 11.98 -12.26
CA ARG A 209 -6.81 13.27 -12.69
C ARG A 209 -5.31 13.16 -12.95
N LEU A 210 -4.57 12.49 -12.06
CA LEU A 210 -3.15 12.22 -12.25
C LEU A 210 -2.91 11.39 -13.52
N ALA A 211 -3.73 10.37 -13.77
CA ALA A 211 -3.63 9.54 -14.97
C ALA A 211 -3.90 10.35 -16.25
N ARG A 212 -5.00 11.13 -16.28
CA ARG A 212 -5.35 12.00 -17.41
C ARG A 212 -4.29 13.09 -17.68
N GLY A 213 -3.67 13.60 -16.62
CA GLY A 213 -2.56 14.57 -16.70
C GLY A 213 -1.22 13.96 -17.10
N GLY A 214 -1.12 12.63 -17.21
CA GLY A 214 0.14 11.94 -17.49
C GLY A 214 1.12 11.93 -16.32
N GLU A 215 0.65 12.23 -15.11
CA GLU A 215 1.44 12.33 -13.88
C GLU A 215 1.44 11.03 -13.04
N LEU A 216 0.70 10.00 -13.45
CA LEU A 216 0.68 8.67 -12.82
C LEU A 216 1.43 7.65 -13.68
N ARG A 217 2.35 6.91 -13.05
CA ARG A 217 3.05 5.77 -13.67
C ARG A 217 2.74 4.49 -12.91
N ALA A 218 2.76 3.38 -13.63
CA ALA A 218 2.51 2.05 -13.08
C ALA A 218 3.82 1.27 -12.98
N HIS A 219 4.19 0.88 -11.77
CA HIS A 219 5.25 -0.09 -11.51
C HIS A 219 4.63 -1.50 -11.48
N ARG A 220 5.03 -2.39 -12.39
CA ARG A 220 4.49 -3.74 -12.47
C ARG A 220 5.16 -4.65 -11.46
N HIS A 221 4.35 -5.30 -10.61
CA HIS A 221 4.79 -6.34 -9.70
C HIS A 221 4.11 -7.65 -10.10
N GLU A 222 4.89 -8.65 -10.47
CA GLU A 222 4.39 -9.92 -11.00
C GLU A 222 4.50 -11.08 -10.00
N ASP A 223 5.21 -10.87 -8.90
CA ASP A 223 5.42 -11.84 -7.85
C ASP A 223 4.25 -11.84 -6.85
N PHE A 224 4.47 -12.39 -5.67
CA PHE A 224 3.45 -12.51 -4.64
C PHE A 224 2.91 -11.15 -4.18
N TRP A 225 1.62 -11.03 -4.18
CA TRP A 225 0.84 -9.94 -3.59
C TRP A 225 -0.50 -10.48 -3.11
N GLU A 226 -0.89 -10.15 -1.89
CA GLU A 226 -2.19 -10.48 -1.32
C GLU A 226 -2.71 -9.33 -0.47
N CYS A 227 -4.04 -9.16 -0.47
CA CYS A 227 -4.77 -8.22 0.36
C CYS A 227 -5.74 -8.99 1.27
N MET A 228 -5.65 -8.77 2.58
CA MET A 228 -6.52 -9.41 3.57
C MET A 228 -7.88 -8.72 3.61
N ASP A 229 -8.76 -8.98 2.65
CA ASP A 229 -10.09 -8.37 2.58
C ASP A 229 -11.18 -9.20 3.27
N THR A 230 -11.01 -10.53 3.32
CA THR A 230 -11.96 -11.48 3.90
C THR A 230 -11.30 -12.35 4.98
N TYR A 231 -12.13 -13.07 5.76
CA TYR A 231 -11.63 -14.08 6.70
C TYR A 231 -10.84 -15.19 6.01
N LYS A 232 -11.27 -15.57 4.80
CA LYS A 232 -10.57 -16.56 3.99
C LYS A 232 -9.14 -16.11 3.65
N ASP A 233 -8.97 -14.82 3.34
CA ASP A 233 -7.65 -14.28 3.04
C ASP A 233 -6.76 -14.28 4.30
N ALA A 234 -7.33 -13.95 5.47
CA ALA A 234 -6.62 -14.04 6.74
C ALA A 234 -6.17 -15.48 7.05
N VAL A 235 -7.03 -16.49 6.80
CA VAL A 235 -6.65 -17.90 6.96
C VAL A 235 -5.53 -18.28 6.01
N ALA A 236 -5.65 -17.95 4.72
CA ALA A 236 -4.63 -18.27 3.73
C ALA A 236 -3.26 -17.61 4.04
N LEU A 237 -3.26 -16.37 4.52
CA LEU A 237 -2.03 -15.70 4.96
C LEU A 237 -1.43 -16.34 6.22
N ASN A 238 -2.27 -16.80 7.17
CA ASN A 238 -1.80 -17.57 8.33
C ASN A 238 -1.20 -18.91 7.92
N ASP A 239 -1.83 -19.65 7.01
CA ASP A 239 -1.30 -20.92 6.51
C ASP A 239 0.09 -20.74 5.88
N LEU A 240 0.28 -19.70 5.06
CA LEU A 240 1.59 -19.34 4.48
C LEU A 240 2.62 -18.96 5.55
N TRP A 241 2.19 -18.26 6.60
CA TRP A 241 3.10 -17.89 7.69
C TRP A 241 3.53 -19.09 8.51
N GLU A 242 2.59 -19.98 8.89
CA GLU A 242 2.82 -21.15 9.71
C GLU A 242 3.66 -22.22 8.96
N SER A 243 3.47 -22.35 7.64
CA SER A 243 4.32 -23.23 6.82
C SER A 243 5.74 -22.72 6.66
N GLY A 244 6.02 -21.45 7.00
CA GLY A 244 7.33 -20.82 6.76
C GLY A 244 7.53 -20.37 5.32
N GLU A 245 6.50 -20.44 4.48
CA GLU A 245 6.54 -20.11 3.04
C GLU A 245 5.99 -18.70 2.73
N ALA A 246 5.80 -17.84 3.74
CA ALA A 246 5.30 -16.49 3.58
C ALA A 246 6.22 -15.62 2.69
N PRO A 247 5.86 -15.33 1.41
CA PRO A 247 6.80 -14.72 0.46
C PRO A 247 7.11 -13.25 0.78
N TRP A 248 6.26 -12.58 1.59
CA TRP A 248 6.47 -11.20 2.06
C TRP A 248 7.41 -11.12 3.26
N ARG A 249 7.77 -12.25 3.88
CA ARG A 249 8.68 -12.30 5.03
C ARG A 249 10.12 -12.18 4.56
N LEU A 250 10.57 -10.94 4.41
CA LEU A 250 11.93 -10.62 3.95
C LEU A 250 12.96 -10.49 5.11
N TRP A 251 12.54 -10.74 6.36
CA TRP A 251 13.32 -10.65 7.61
C TRP A 251 13.50 -11.99 8.31
#